data_5c11c29c0d59d4a8bc975ce903b1bb71
#
_entry.id   5c11c29c0d59d4a8bc975ce903b1bb71
#
_cell.length_a   1.000
_cell.length_b   1.000
_cell.length_c   1.000
_cell.angle_alpha   90.00
_cell.angle_beta   90.00
_cell.angle_gamma   90.00
#
_symmetry.space_group_name_H-M   'P 1'
#
loop_
_entity.id
_entity.type
_entity.pdbx_description
1 polymer ?
#
loop_
_entity_poly.entity_id
_entity_poly.type
_entity_poly.pdbx_seq_one_letter_code
_entity_poly.pdbx_strand_id
1 'polypeptide(L)'
;MDLTQLEMFNAVAEAGSITQAAAKVHRVPSNLTTRLRQLETELGVDLFIRENQRLRLSPAEHNFLRYSQQILALVDEARSVVAGDEPQGLFSQIGRAS
;
A
#
# COMPACT_ATOMS: atom_id res chain seq x y z
N MET A 1 3.26 2.58 -11.28
CA MET A 1 2.81 2.16 -9.92
C MET A 1 2.75 0.65 -9.88
N ASP A 2 3.43 0.06 -8.91
CA ASP A 2 3.42 -1.40 -8.77
C ASP A 2 3.01 -1.78 -7.34
N LEU A 3 2.81 -3.08 -7.12
CA LEU A 3 2.33 -3.57 -5.83
C LEU A 3 3.33 -3.33 -4.72
N THR A 4 4.62 -3.42 -5.03
CA THR A 4 5.66 -3.15 -4.05
C THR A 4 5.59 -1.71 -3.55
N GLN A 5 5.38 -0.76 -4.45
CA GLN A 5 5.22 0.64 -4.07
C GLN A 5 3.99 0.85 -3.20
N LEU A 6 2.88 0.16 -3.50
CA LEU A 6 1.68 0.24 -2.66
C LEU A 6 1.91 -0.35 -1.27
N GLU A 7 2.64 -1.45 -1.18
CA GLU A 7 2.99 -2.03 0.11
C GLU A 7 3.84 -1.07 0.94
N MET A 8 4.82 -0.43 0.30
CA MET A 8 5.66 0.56 0.96
C MET A 8 4.85 1.77 1.41
N PHE A 9 3.95 2.25 0.55
CA PHE A 9 3.09 3.38 0.90
C PHE A 9 2.21 3.05 2.11
N ASN A 10 1.59 1.88 2.12
CA ASN A 10 0.77 1.46 3.25
C ASN A 10 1.59 1.35 4.53
N ALA A 11 2.79 0.79 4.44
CA ALA A 11 3.65 0.64 5.62
C ALA A 11 4.03 1.99 6.21
N VAL A 12 4.38 2.96 5.36
CA VAL A 12 4.74 4.30 5.82
C VAL A 12 3.53 5.02 6.39
N ALA A 13 2.37 4.87 5.76
CA ALA A 13 1.15 5.50 6.25
C ALA A 13 0.77 4.98 7.64
N GLU A 14 0.92 3.69 7.87
CA GLU A 14 0.60 3.08 9.16
C GLU A 14 1.63 3.43 10.24
N ALA A 15 2.91 3.41 9.87
CA ALA A 15 3.99 3.63 10.85
C ALA A 15 4.24 5.11 11.14
N GLY A 16 3.95 5.98 10.18
CA GLY A 16 4.25 7.41 10.30
C GLY A 16 5.74 7.72 10.25
N SER A 17 6.56 6.76 9.82
CA SER A 17 8.01 6.90 9.82
C SER A 17 8.61 6.00 8.74
N ILE A 18 9.55 6.55 7.98
CA ILE A 18 10.28 5.77 6.96
C ILE A 18 11.07 4.65 7.61
N THR A 19 11.75 4.95 8.73
CA THR A 19 12.61 3.97 9.40
C THR A 19 11.80 2.78 9.90
N GLN A 20 10.66 3.03 10.55
CA GLN A 20 9.82 1.95 11.05
C GLN A 20 9.19 1.16 9.93
N ALA A 21 8.75 1.84 8.87
CA ALA A 21 8.18 1.17 7.72
C ALA A 21 9.19 0.28 7.03
N ALA A 22 10.43 0.75 6.89
CA ALA A 22 11.50 -0.03 6.27
C ALA A 22 11.75 -1.33 7.02
N ALA A 23 11.77 -1.27 8.35
CA ALA A 23 11.94 -2.48 9.16
C ALA A 23 10.77 -3.45 8.94
N LYS A 24 9.56 -2.93 8.83
CA LYS A 24 8.36 -3.73 8.66
C LYS A 24 8.35 -4.48 7.32
N VAL A 25 8.84 -3.85 6.26
CA VAL A 25 8.86 -4.47 4.94
C VAL A 25 10.22 -5.06 4.58
N HIS A 26 11.15 -5.12 5.53
CA HIS A 26 12.48 -5.71 5.37
C HIS A 26 13.29 -5.05 4.27
N ARG A 27 13.30 -3.72 4.25
CA ARG A 27 14.07 -2.93 3.29
C ARG A 27 14.80 -1.81 4.01
N VAL A 28 15.79 -1.22 3.31
CA VAL A 28 16.50 -0.08 3.88
C VAL A 28 15.70 1.21 3.68
N PRO A 29 15.83 2.19 4.60
CA PRO A 29 15.03 3.43 4.50
C PRO A 29 15.22 4.20 3.19
N SER A 30 16.44 4.25 2.66
CA SER A 30 16.68 4.97 1.40
C SER A 30 15.93 4.35 0.23
N ASN A 31 15.75 3.04 0.24
CA ASN A 31 14.98 2.36 -0.80
C ASN A 31 13.52 2.79 -0.76
N LEU A 32 12.93 2.86 0.43
CA LEU A 32 11.56 3.34 0.59
C LEU A 32 11.41 4.78 0.11
N THR A 33 12.32 5.65 0.49
CA THR A 33 12.27 7.04 0.08
C THR A 33 12.29 7.16 -1.44
N THR A 34 13.19 6.44 -2.10
CA THR A 34 13.29 6.47 -3.56
C THR A 34 12.02 5.96 -4.21
N ARG A 35 11.51 4.83 -3.75
CA ARG A 35 10.30 4.22 -4.33
C ARG A 35 9.07 5.09 -4.13
N LEU A 36 8.93 5.71 -2.96
CA LEU A 36 7.80 6.58 -2.69
C LEU A 36 7.87 7.85 -3.53
N ARG A 37 9.06 8.40 -3.75
CA ARG A 37 9.21 9.55 -4.62
C ARG A 37 8.85 9.22 -6.06
N GLN A 38 9.22 8.04 -6.52
CA GLN A 38 8.82 7.57 -7.85
C GLN A 38 7.30 7.48 -7.95
N LEU A 39 6.65 6.97 -6.92
CA LEU A 39 5.19 6.89 -6.90
C LEU A 39 4.56 8.27 -6.92
N GLU A 40 5.06 9.20 -6.12
CA GLU A 40 4.56 10.57 -6.11
C GLU A 40 4.72 11.24 -7.47
N THR A 41 5.86 11.03 -8.11
CA THR A 41 6.12 11.59 -9.44
C THR A 41 5.15 11.03 -10.47
N GLU A 42 4.92 9.73 -10.44
CA GLU A 42 4.01 9.08 -11.37
C GLU A 42 2.57 9.57 -11.20
N LEU A 43 2.15 9.75 -9.95
CA LEU A 43 0.80 10.21 -9.65
C LEU A 43 0.65 11.73 -9.81
N GLY A 44 1.77 12.45 -9.80
CA GLY A 44 1.74 13.90 -9.93
C GLY A 44 1.29 14.63 -8.69
N VAL A 45 1.37 14.00 -7.52
CA VAL A 45 0.96 14.60 -6.25
C VAL A 45 1.91 14.18 -5.15
N ASP A 46 2.00 14.98 -4.10
CA ASP A 46 2.71 14.60 -2.89
C ASP A 46 1.76 13.78 -2.01
N LEU A 47 2.18 12.59 -1.65
CA LEU A 47 1.37 11.71 -0.81
C LEU A 47 1.51 12.01 0.67
N PHE A 48 2.67 12.53 1.07
CA PHE A 48 2.99 12.76 2.48
C PHE A 48 3.36 14.20 2.74
N ILE A 49 2.92 14.70 3.88
CA ILE A 49 3.37 15.97 4.45
C ILE A 49 4.50 15.67 5.41
N ARG A 50 5.64 16.34 5.22
CA ARG A 50 6.81 16.14 6.05
C ARG A 50 6.86 17.23 7.13
N GLU A 51 6.67 16.79 8.37
CA GLU A 51 6.73 17.71 9.53
C GLU A 51 7.55 17.06 10.63
N ASN A 52 8.54 17.79 11.14
CA ASN A 52 9.33 17.38 12.30
C ASN A 52 9.82 15.93 12.20
N GLN A 53 10.36 15.56 11.03
CA GLN A 53 10.89 14.22 10.76
C GLN A 53 9.83 13.13 10.74
N ARG A 54 8.56 13.49 10.76
CA ARG A 54 7.46 12.56 10.62
C ARG A 54 6.79 12.74 9.27
N LEU A 55 6.22 11.65 8.78
CA LEU A 55 5.44 11.68 7.56
C LEU A 55 3.97 11.49 7.92
N ARG A 56 3.15 12.37 7.37
CA ARG A 56 1.71 12.33 7.59
C ARG A 56 1.03 12.41 6.23
N LEU A 57 -0.05 11.65 6.05
CA LEU A 57 -0.82 11.74 4.82
C LEU A 57 -1.48 13.10 4.71
N SER A 58 -1.45 13.67 3.50
CA SER A 58 -2.26 14.84 3.22
C SER A 58 -3.73 14.44 3.28
N PRO A 59 -4.63 15.38 3.57
CA PRO A 59 -6.06 15.04 3.63
C PRO A 59 -6.59 14.39 2.35
N ALA A 60 -6.14 14.84 1.20
CA ALA A 60 -6.60 14.28 -0.08
C ALA A 60 -6.11 12.85 -0.28
N GLU A 61 -5.02 12.47 0.35
CA GLU A 61 -4.38 11.18 0.11
C GLU A 61 -4.89 10.06 1.02
N HIS A 62 -5.75 10.39 1.98
CA HIS A 62 -6.41 9.34 2.76
C HIS A 62 -7.28 8.45 1.88
N ASN A 63 -7.87 9.01 0.84
CA ASN A 63 -8.63 8.21 -0.13
C ASN A 63 -7.73 7.26 -0.89
N PHE A 64 -6.55 7.72 -1.29
CA PHE A 64 -5.61 6.86 -1.99
C PHE A 64 -5.18 5.68 -1.11
N LEU A 65 -4.96 5.93 0.18
CA LEU A 65 -4.63 4.86 1.11
C LEU A 65 -5.73 3.79 1.14
N ARG A 66 -6.99 4.20 1.15
CA ARG A 66 -8.10 3.25 1.12
C ARG A 66 -8.07 2.38 -0.12
N TYR A 67 -7.86 2.99 -1.29
CA TYR A 67 -7.76 2.22 -2.53
C TYR A 67 -6.55 1.30 -2.52
N SER A 68 -5.42 1.78 -2.04
CA SER A 68 -4.21 0.96 -1.93
C SER A 68 -4.46 -0.28 -1.07
N GLN A 69 -5.13 -0.11 0.06
CA GLN A 69 -5.47 -1.23 0.94
C GLN A 69 -6.39 -2.23 0.24
N GLN A 70 -7.36 -1.73 -0.52
CA GLN A 70 -8.28 -2.59 -1.26
C GLN A 70 -7.56 -3.37 -2.37
N ILE A 71 -6.67 -2.71 -3.08
CA ILE A 71 -5.89 -3.38 -4.13
C ILE A 71 -5.05 -4.51 -3.55
N LEU A 72 -4.36 -4.25 -2.45
CA LEU A 72 -3.54 -5.27 -1.82
C LEU A 72 -4.37 -6.42 -1.25
N ALA A 73 -5.54 -6.12 -0.72
CA ALA A 73 -6.44 -7.16 -0.24
C ALA A 73 -6.93 -8.05 -1.39
N LEU A 74 -7.22 -7.46 -2.55
CA LEU A 74 -7.62 -8.22 -3.73
C LEU A 74 -6.49 -9.11 -4.24
N VAL A 75 -5.26 -8.64 -4.17
CA VAL A 75 -4.10 -9.46 -4.54
C VAL A 75 -4.00 -10.68 -3.63
N ASP A 76 -4.19 -10.48 -2.33
CA ASP A 76 -4.16 -11.60 -1.39
C ASP A 76 -5.29 -12.59 -1.66
N GLU A 77 -6.49 -12.10 -1.95
CA GLU A 77 -7.60 -12.97 -2.32
C GLU A 77 -7.30 -13.77 -3.58
N ALA A 78 -6.73 -13.12 -4.59
CA ALA A 78 -6.39 -13.79 -5.83
C ALA A 78 -5.38 -14.91 -5.59
N ARG A 79 -4.40 -14.67 -4.74
CA ARG A 79 -3.42 -15.70 -4.39
C ARG A 79 -4.07 -16.88 -3.67
N SER A 80 -5.01 -16.60 -2.77
CA SER A 80 -5.73 -17.65 -2.05
C SER A 80 -6.56 -18.52 -3.00
N VAL A 81 -7.21 -17.91 -3.98
CA VAL A 81 -8.00 -18.65 -4.96
C VAL A 81 -7.11 -19.60 -5.74
N VAL A 82 -5.95 -19.15 -6.19
CA VAL A 82 -5.02 -20.00 -6.95
C VAL A 82 -4.47 -21.11 -6.09
N ALA A 83 -4.26 -20.86 -4.80
CA ALA A 83 -3.76 -21.87 -3.87
C ALA A 83 -4.80 -22.88 -3.43
N GLY A 84 -6.07 -22.71 -3.84
CA GLY A 84 -7.12 -23.62 -3.48
C GLY A 84 -7.94 -23.22 -2.26
N ASP A 85 -7.60 -22.12 -1.62
CA ASP A 85 -8.38 -21.61 -0.49
C ASP A 85 -9.60 -20.85 -1.00
N GLU A 86 -10.70 -20.94 -0.26
CA GLU A 86 -11.87 -20.15 -0.62
C GLU A 86 -11.72 -18.75 -0.04
N PRO A 87 -11.80 -17.72 -0.91
CA PRO A 87 -11.74 -16.35 -0.41
C PRO A 87 -12.98 -15.98 0.38
N GLN A 88 -12.83 -15.05 1.29
CA GLN A 88 -13.93 -14.53 2.07
C GLN A 88 -14.48 -13.27 1.42
N GLY A 89 -15.76 -13.03 1.63
CA GLY A 89 -16.37 -11.77 1.25
C GLY A 89 -16.87 -11.73 -0.20
N LEU A 90 -16.81 -10.54 -0.77
CA LEU A 90 -17.47 -10.25 -2.04
C LEU A 90 -16.97 -11.10 -3.20
N PHE A 91 -15.67 -11.29 -3.27
CA PHE A 91 -15.08 -12.03 -4.36
C PHE A 91 -15.51 -13.50 -4.36
N SER A 92 -15.63 -14.07 -3.18
CA SER A 92 -16.09 -15.45 -3.03
C SER A 92 -17.49 -15.62 -3.60
N GLN A 93 -18.38 -14.66 -3.34
CA GLN A 93 -19.74 -14.74 -3.86
C GLN A 93 -19.78 -14.66 -5.38
N ILE A 94 -18.98 -13.79 -5.95
CA ILE A 94 -18.90 -13.65 -7.41
C ILE A 94 -18.41 -14.95 -8.05
N GLY A 95 -17.41 -15.56 -7.48
CA GLY A 95 -16.86 -16.81 -7.98
C GLY A 95 -17.87 -17.93 -7.98
N ARG A 96 -18.77 -17.95 -7.02
CA ARG A 96 -19.80 -18.98 -6.94
C ARG A 96 -20.90 -18.79 -7.94
N ALA A 97 -21.17 -17.57 -8.31
CA ALA A 97 -22.26 -17.28 -9.24
C ALA A 97 -21.95 -17.80 -10.65
N SER A 98 -20.71 -18.02 -10.91
CA SER A 98 -20.31 -18.61 -12.20
C SER A 98 -20.15 -20.11 -12.09
#